data_a5d15ba220486f35fb416d39f91567ec
#
_entry.id   a5d15ba220486f35fb416d39f91567ec
#
_cell.length_a   1.000
_cell.length_b   1.000
_cell.length_c   1.000
_cell.angle_alpha   90.00
_cell.angle_beta   90.00
_cell.angle_gamma   90.00
#
_symmetry.space_group_name_H-M   'P 1'
#
loop_
_entity.id
_entity.type
_entity.pdbx_description
1 polymer ?
#
loop_
_entity_poly.entity_id
_entity_poly.type
_entity_poly.pdbx_seq_one_letter_code
_entity_poly.pdbx_strand_id
1 'polypeptide(L)'
;MEHFNIAIDGPAGAGKSTIAKLAAKRLGFVYVDTGAMYRTIALHILREGIDPQDEAAVSAACRNVNVTIAYKDGVQQVLLNGENVVMDGRDIGTCVLPDAPAKIYLTASVKVRAERRYKELTEKGIDADLREIERDIESRDYQDMHREHSPLMQAEDAVLLDSSDMTLDEVVRAIFVIAAEKGCSAAVSALGNKGEDR
;
A
#
# COMPACT_ATOMS: atom_id res chain seq x y z
N MET A 1 13.03 -9.73 20.14
CA MET A 1 12.62 -10.27 18.81
C MET A 1 12.81 -9.14 17.83
N GLU A 2 13.52 -9.37 16.75
CA GLU A 2 13.64 -8.36 15.69
C GLU A 2 12.29 -8.24 14.97
N HIS A 3 11.81 -7.01 14.82
CA HIS A 3 10.59 -6.74 14.09
C HIS A 3 10.84 -6.86 12.58
N PHE A 4 9.95 -7.51 11.86
CA PHE A 4 10.07 -7.66 10.42
C PHE A 4 8.99 -6.85 9.72
N ASN A 5 9.38 -5.87 8.92
CA ASN A 5 8.47 -5.01 8.19
C ASN A 5 8.54 -5.26 6.68
N ILE A 6 7.38 -5.20 6.02
CA ILE A 6 7.25 -5.33 4.57
C ILE A 6 6.70 -4.02 4.01
N ALA A 7 7.49 -3.36 3.19
CA ALA A 7 7.09 -2.16 2.45
C ALA A 7 6.63 -2.53 1.04
N ILE A 8 5.44 -2.05 0.63
CA ILE A 8 4.88 -2.29 -0.71
C ILE A 8 4.57 -0.95 -1.37
N ASP A 9 5.43 -0.51 -2.26
CA ASP A 9 5.24 0.69 -3.05
C ASP A 9 4.79 0.38 -4.48
N GLY A 10 4.31 1.37 -5.19
CA GLY A 10 3.92 1.23 -6.58
C GLY A 10 2.79 2.17 -7.01
N PRO A 11 2.47 2.23 -8.31
CA PRO A 11 1.52 3.17 -8.89
C PRO A 11 0.07 2.92 -8.47
N ALA A 12 -0.81 3.88 -8.78
CA ALA A 12 -2.26 3.77 -8.53
C ALA A 12 -2.86 2.56 -9.27
N GLY A 13 -3.80 1.86 -8.64
CA GLY A 13 -4.48 0.70 -9.27
C GLY A 13 -3.64 -0.58 -9.38
N ALA A 14 -2.39 -0.63 -8.90
CA ALA A 14 -1.56 -1.85 -8.91
C ALA A 14 -2.04 -2.97 -7.96
N GLY A 15 -3.11 -2.73 -7.18
CA GLY A 15 -3.66 -3.73 -6.25
C GLY A 15 -2.95 -3.82 -4.90
N LYS A 16 -2.07 -2.88 -4.59
CA LYS A 16 -1.24 -2.88 -3.36
C LYS A 16 -2.04 -3.15 -2.09
N SER A 17 -3.08 -2.38 -1.83
CA SER A 17 -3.86 -2.48 -0.58
C SER A 17 -4.56 -3.84 -0.44
N THR A 18 -5.09 -4.39 -1.51
CA THR A 18 -5.70 -5.73 -1.51
C THR A 18 -4.67 -6.80 -1.20
N ILE A 19 -3.52 -6.72 -1.87
CA ILE A 19 -2.41 -7.65 -1.72
C ILE A 19 -1.78 -7.53 -0.34
N ALA A 20 -1.52 -6.30 0.13
CA ALA A 20 -0.95 -6.04 1.46
C ALA A 20 -1.85 -6.57 2.60
N LYS A 21 -3.17 -6.35 2.50
CA LYS A 21 -4.14 -6.91 3.46
C LYS A 21 -4.10 -8.43 3.50
N LEU A 22 -4.07 -9.07 2.34
CA LEU A 22 -4.05 -10.53 2.26
C LEU A 22 -2.72 -11.10 2.75
N ALA A 23 -1.60 -10.48 2.40
CA ALA A 23 -0.28 -10.86 2.87
C ALA A 23 -0.18 -10.73 4.40
N ALA A 24 -0.58 -9.59 4.96
CA ALA A 24 -0.57 -9.35 6.40
C ALA A 24 -1.43 -10.38 7.14
N LYS A 25 -2.66 -10.65 6.66
CA LYS A 25 -3.55 -11.66 7.26
C LYS A 25 -2.89 -13.05 7.29
N ARG A 26 -2.26 -13.48 6.20
CA ARG A 26 -1.63 -14.81 6.10
C ARG A 26 -0.33 -14.93 6.92
N LEU A 27 0.38 -13.82 7.12
CA LEU A 27 1.61 -13.78 7.92
C LEU A 27 1.36 -13.53 9.41
N GLY A 28 0.14 -13.16 9.80
CA GLY A 28 -0.15 -12.69 11.15
C GLY A 28 0.47 -11.33 11.46
N PHE A 29 0.66 -10.50 10.43
CA PHE A 29 1.23 -9.16 10.54
C PHE A 29 0.13 -8.11 10.59
N VAL A 30 0.45 -6.93 11.12
CA VAL A 30 -0.44 -5.78 11.07
C VAL A 30 -0.37 -5.14 9.67
N TYR A 31 -1.52 -4.96 9.04
CA TYR A 31 -1.62 -4.19 7.81
C TYR A 31 -1.80 -2.70 8.13
N VAL A 32 -1.09 -1.82 7.44
CA VAL A 32 -1.19 -0.36 7.59
C VAL A 32 -1.55 0.31 6.26
N ASP A 33 -2.75 0.90 6.20
CA ASP A 33 -3.22 1.72 5.07
C ASP A 33 -2.77 3.18 5.26
N THR A 34 -1.64 3.55 4.68
CA THR A 34 -1.13 4.93 4.77
C THR A 34 -2.04 5.92 4.04
N GLY A 35 -2.71 5.48 2.97
CA GLY A 35 -3.70 6.30 2.29
C GLY A 35 -4.86 6.69 3.20
N ALA A 36 -5.30 5.82 4.10
CA ALA A 36 -6.30 6.15 5.12
C ALA A 36 -5.75 7.17 6.12
N MET A 37 -4.50 7.06 6.55
CA MET A 37 -3.85 8.03 7.43
C MET A 37 -3.81 9.43 6.80
N TYR A 38 -3.34 9.54 5.56
CA TYR A 38 -3.29 10.83 4.84
C TYR A 38 -4.69 11.42 4.65
N ARG A 39 -5.69 10.61 4.32
CA ARG A 39 -7.08 11.08 4.20
C ARG A 39 -7.64 11.58 5.54
N THR A 40 -7.28 10.96 6.65
CA THR A 40 -7.68 11.40 7.99
C THR A 40 -7.07 12.75 8.35
N ILE A 41 -5.79 12.95 8.04
CA ILE A 41 -5.11 14.23 8.23
C ILE A 41 -5.75 15.31 7.34
N ALA A 42 -5.98 15.00 6.05
CA ALA A 42 -6.64 15.94 5.14
C ALA A 42 -8.04 16.34 5.62
N LEU A 43 -8.83 15.39 6.14
CA LEU A 43 -10.13 15.69 6.72
C LEU A 43 -10.03 16.61 7.95
N HIS A 44 -9.03 16.41 8.82
CA HIS A 44 -8.77 17.30 9.94
C HIS A 44 -8.46 18.73 9.47
N ILE A 45 -7.52 18.89 8.53
CA ILE A 45 -7.17 20.16 7.92
C ILE A 45 -8.41 20.90 7.39
N LEU A 46 -9.26 20.20 6.65
CA LEU A 46 -10.50 20.77 6.11
C LEU A 46 -11.51 21.16 7.20
N ARG A 47 -11.64 20.36 8.28
CA ARG A 47 -12.55 20.65 9.42
C ARG A 47 -12.12 21.86 10.22
N GLU A 48 -10.81 22.06 10.37
CA GLU A 48 -10.24 23.23 11.05
C GLU A 48 -10.25 24.49 10.16
N GLY A 49 -10.73 24.39 8.91
CA GLY A 49 -10.79 25.50 7.98
C GLY A 49 -9.41 25.99 7.52
N ILE A 50 -8.40 25.14 7.61
CA ILE A 50 -7.02 25.45 7.20
C ILE A 50 -6.94 25.32 5.68
N ASP A 51 -6.35 26.32 5.01
CA ASP A 51 -6.09 26.26 3.58
C ASP A 51 -5.05 25.17 3.29
N PRO A 52 -5.39 24.13 2.49
CA PRO A 52 -4.44 23.07 2.12
C PRO A 52 -3.19 23.57 1.37
N GLN A 53 -3.21 24.77 0.81
CA GLN A 53 -2.07 25.41 0.15
C GLN A 53 -1.14 26.15 1.12
N ASP A 54 -1.57 26.39 2.37
CA ASP A 54 -0.74 26.96 3.41
C ASP A 54 0.11 25.88 4.09
N GLU A 55 1.28 25.63 3.54
CA GLU A 55 2.22 24.61 4.02
C GLU A 55 2.58 24.78 5.50
N ALA A 56 2.74 26.03 5.98
CA ALA A 56 3.10 26.31 7.37
C ALA A 56 1.95 25.97 8.33
N ALA A 57 0.72 26.36 7.98
CA ALA A 57 -0.47 26.06 8.76
C ALA A 57 -0.78 24.55 8.77
N VAL A 58 -0.68 23.88 7.61
CA VAL A 58 -0.82 22.42 7.48
C VAL A 58 0.22 21.69 8.33
N SER A 59 1.50 22.08 8.25
CA SER A 59 2.58 21.49 9.05
C SER A 59 2.35 21.67 10.55
N ALA A 60 1.88 22.85 10.98
CA ALA A 60 1.55 23.10 12.37
C ALA A 60 0.39 22.24 12.88
N ALA A 61 -0.66 22.09 12.08
CA ALA A 61 -1.81 21.22 12.39
C ALA A 61 -1.41 19.75 12.49
N CYS A 62 -0.56 19.26 11.58
CA CYS A 62 -0.08 17.86 11.58
C CYS A 62 0.67 17.50 12.87
N ARG A 63 1.33 18.44 13.55
CA ARG A 63 2.04 18.18 14.83
C ARG A 63 1.08 17.87 15.98
N ASN A 64 -0.18 18.31 15.89
CA ASN A 64 -1.19 18.13 16.92
C ASN A 64 -2.14 16.98 16.61
N VAL A 65 -2.01 16.35 15.43
CA VAL A 65 -2.81 15.18 15.04
C VAL A 65 -2.13 13.92 15.58
N ASN A 66 -2.79 13.26 16.51
CA ASN A 66 -2.34 11.96 17.03
C ASN A 66 -3.03 10.85 16.20
N VAL A 67 -2.29 10.26 15.27
CA VAL A 67 -2.81 9.15 14.45
C VAL A 67 -2.41 7.85 15.12
N THR A 68 -3.39 7.12 15.62
CA THR A 68 -3.22 5.83 16.30
C THR A 68 -3.93 4.74 15.49
N ILE A 69 -3.35 3.56 15.35
CA ILE A 69 -3.94 2.40 14.66
C ILE A 69 -4.36 1.32 15.66
N ALA A 70 -5.64 0.97 15.74
CA ALA A 70 -6.18 -0.14 16.52
C ALA A 70 -7.06 -1.05 15.67
N TYR A 71 -7.21 -2.31 16.04
CA TYR A 71 -8.23 -3.19 15.48
C TYR A 71 -9.37 -3.35 16.48
N LYS A 72 -10.60 -3.07 16.04
CA LYS A 72 -11.81 -3.35 16.79
C LYS A 72 -12.79 -4.10 15.90
N ASP A 73 -13.23 -5.26 16.33
CA ASP A 73 -14.21 -6.11 15.61
C ASP A 73 -13.78 -6.47 14.17
N GLY A 74 -12.46 -6.70 13.95
CA GLY A 74 -11.91 -7.03 12.63
C GLY A 74 -11.73 -5.85 11.68
N VAL A 75 -12.05 -4.62 12.12
CA VAL A 75 -11.86 -3.38 11.36
C VAL A 75 -10.61 -2.66 11.85
N GLN A 76 -9.77 -2.29 10.89
CA GLN A 76 -8.50 -1.61 11.18
C GLN A 76 -8.71 -0.24 11.81
N GLN A 77 -8.06 -0.05 12.94
CA GLN A 77 -7.78 1.23 13.59
C GLN A 77 -6.27 1.31 13.81
N VAL A 78 -5.64 2.40 13.49
CA VAL A 78 -4.17 2.51 13.33
C VAL A 78 -3.41 2.62 14.65
N LEU A 79 -2.71 1.56 15.14
CA LEU A 79 -1.77 1.59 16.28
C LEU A 79 -0.44 0.94 15.89
N LEU A 80 0.67 1.68 16.03
CA LEU A 80 2.04 1.17 15.86
C LEU A 80 2.69 0.98 17.24
N ASN A 81 2.65 -0.22 17.80
CA ASN A 81 3.31 -0.54 19.06
C ASN A 81 4.15 -1.83 18.93
N GLY A 82 5.23 -1.77 18.14
CA GLY A 82 6.25 -2.84 18.11
C GLY A 82 5.80 -4.15 17.46
N GLU A 83 4.77 -4.13 16.61
CA GLU A 83 4.28 -5.29 15.86
C GLU A 83 4.91 -5.35 14.45
N ASN A 84 4.96 -6.56 13.86
CA ASN A 84 5.33 -6.71 12.47
C ASN A 84 4.25 -6.12 11.56
N VAL A 85 4.63 -5.30 10.58
CA VAL A 85 3.68 -4.60 9.73
C VAL A 85 3.86 -4.94 8.25
N VAL A 86 2.75 -4.91 7.51
CA VAL A 86 2.75 -4.77 6.05
C VAL A 86 2.13 -3.41 5.75
N MET A 87 2.91 -2.54 5.13
CA MET A 87 2.52 -1.17 4.84
C MET A 87 2.53 -0.93 3.34
N ASP A 88 1.49 -0.32 2.78
CA ASP A 88 1.44 0.05 1.38
C ASP A 88 1.31 1.56 1.15
N GLY A 89 1.97 2.05 0.11
CA GLY A 89 1.97 3.48 -0.22
C GLY A 89 2.66 3.82 -1.55
N ARG A 90 3.38 4.96 -1.54
CA ARG A 90 4.15 5.47 -2.67
C ARG A 90 5.65 5.65 -2.35
N ASP A 91 5.95 5.77 -1.08
CA ASP A 91 7.24 6.18 -0.53
C ASP A 91 7.58 5.40 0.75
N ILE A 92 6.96 4.24 0.93
CA ILE A 92 7.15 3.45 2.15
C ILE A 92 8.58 2.95 2.26
N GLY A 93 9.10 2.32 1.21
CA GLY A 93 10.46 1.79 1.19
C GLY A 93 11.55 2.86 1.01
N THR A 94 11.19 4.09 0.59
CA THR A 94 12.15 5.18 0.40
C THR A 94 12.21 6.16 1.57
N CYS A 95 11.06 6.46 2.21
CA CYS A 95 10.95 7.52 3.20
C CYS A 95 10.40 7.04 4.55
N VAL A 96 9.34 6.22 4.56
CA VAL A 96 8.61 5.87 5.79
C VAL A 96 9.27 4.74 6.55
N LEU A 97 9.68 3.68 5.85
CA LEU A 97 10.39 2.51 6.38
C LEU A 97 11.64 2.24 5.54
N PRO A 98 12.64 3.14 5.53
CA PRO A 98 13.84 2.99 4.70
C PRO A 98 14.68 1.77 5.09
N ASP A 99 14.52 1.27 6.31
CA ASP A 99 15.22 0.09 6.83
C ASP A 99 14.35 -1.17 6.82
N ALA A 100 13.19 -1.17 6.13
CA ALA A 100 12.36 -2.37 6.02
C ALA A 100 13.14 -3.51 5.36
N PRO A 101 13.19 -4.71 5.96
CA PRO A 101 13.94 -5.85 5.40
C PRO A 101 13.41 -6.29 4.04
N ALA A 102 12.11 -6.23 3.83
CA ALA A 102 11.47 -6.56 2.55
C ALA A 102 10.80 -5.33 1.96
N LYS A 103 11.27 -4.90 0.79
CA LYS A 103 10.70 -3.81 0.01
C LYS A 103 10.28 -4.33 -1.35
N ILE A 104 9.05 -4.06 -1.73
CA ILE A 104 8.45 -4.50 -2.99
C ILE A 104 7.92 -3.28 -3.74
N TYR A 105 8.37 -3.07 -4.97
CA TYR A 105 7.76 -2.14 -5.90
C TYR A 105 6.77 -2.91 -6.78
N LEU A 106 5.51 -2.89 -6.37
CA LEU A 106 4.44 -3.61 -7.05
C LEU A 106 3.88 -2.78 -8.20
N THR A 107 3.94 -3.32 -9.40
CA THR A 107 3.42 -2.66 -10.60
C THR A 107 2.50 -3.57 -11.42
N ALA A 108 1.85 -2.98 -12.40
CA ALA A 108 1.19 -3.64 -13.53
C ALA A 108 1.04 -2.61 -14.66
N SER A 109 0.89 -3.04 -15.90
CA SER A 109 0.68 -2.13 -17.03
C SER A 109 -0.56 -1.25 -16.82
N VAL A 110 -0.55 -0.04 -17.38
CA VAL A 110 -1.70 0.89 -17.31
C VAL A 110 -2.98 0.21 -17.78
N LYS A 111 -2.89 -0.51 -18.90
CA LYS A 111 -4.02 -1.24 -19.48
C LYS A 111 -4.62 -2.25 -18.49
N VAL A 112 -3.80 -3.10 -17.88
CA VAL A 112 -4.26 -4.11 -16.91
C VAL A 112 -4.88 -3.46 -15.68
N ARG A 113 -4.29 -2.36 -15.19
CA ARG A 113 -4.84 -1.60 -14.05
C ARG A 113 -6.19 -0.97 -14.40
N ALA A 114 -6.32 -0.44 -15.61
CA ALA A 114 -7.57 0.14 -16.09
C ALA A 114 -8.65 -0.94 -16.27
N GLU A 115 -8.33 -2.09 -16.82
CA GLU A 115 -9.24 -3.24 -16.96
C GLU A 115 -9.73 -3.74 -15.58
N ARG A 116 -8.83 -3.87 -14.60
CA ARG A 116 -9.18 -4.22 -13.22
C ARG A 116 -10.15 -3.20 -12.61
N ARG A 117 -9.87 -1.91 -12.79
CA ARG A 117 -10.72 -0.83 -12.27
C ARG A 117 -12.05 -0.76 -12.98
N TYR A 118 -12.08 -0.90 -14.30
CA TYR A 118 -13.32 -0.95 -15.09
C TYR A 118 -14.23 -2.08 -14.62
N LYS A 119 -13.67 -3.29 -14.45
CA LYS A 119 -14.41 -4.44 -13.93
C LYS A 119 -15.00 -4.16 -12.55
N GLU A 120 -14.21 -3.60 -11.62
CA GLU A 120 -14.67 -3.24 -10.27
C GLU A 120 -15.86 -2.25 -10.31
N LEU A 121 -15.79 -1.23 -11.17
CA LEU A 121 -16.85 -0.23 -11.30
C LEU A 121 -18.12 -0.85 -11.90
N THR A 122 -17.98 -1.66 -12.94
CA THR A 122 -19.08 -2.35 -13.59
C THR A 122 -19.80 -3.33 -12.63
N GLU A 123 -19.03 -4.07 -11.83
CA GLU A 123 -19.60 -4.97 -10.80
C GLU A 123 -20.37 -4.20 -9.71
N LYS A 124 -20.02 -2.94 -9.45
CA LYS A 124 -20.77 -2.03 -8.56
C LYS A 124 -21.94 -1.32 -9.23
N GLY A 125 -22.21 -1.59 -10.52
CA GLY A 125 -23.26 -0.93 -11.29
C GLY A 125 -22.97 0.54 -11.63
N ILE A 126 -21.70 0.94 -11.59
CA ILE A 126 -21.26 2.29 -11.94
C ILE A 126 -20.87 2.29 -13.42
N ASP A 127 -21.47 3.20 -14.19
CA ASP A 127 -21.09 3.42 -15.59
C ASP A 127 -19.68 3.99 -15.67
N ALA A 128 -18.85 3.45 -16.56
CA ALA A 128 -17.45 3.82 -16.66
C ALA A 128 -16.94 3.68 -18.10
N ASP A 129 -16.04 4.54 -18.51
CA ASP A 129 -15.31 4.45 -19.77
C ASP A 129 -13.86 3.98 -19.53
N LEU A 130 -13.48 2.89 -20.19
CA LEU A 130 -12.15 2.30 -20.03
C LEU A 130 -11.03 3.27 -20.44
N ARG A 131 -11.23 4.07 -21.49
CA ARG A 131 -10.22 5.02 -21.97
C ARG A 131 -10.08 6.22 -21.04
N GLU A 132 -11.15 6.62 -20.37
CA GLU A 132 -11.07 7.65 -19.32
C GLU A 132 -10.31 7.13 -18.12
N ILE A 133 -10.57 5.90 -17.70
CA ILE A 133 -9.84 5.24 -16.61
C ILE A 133 -8.35 5.13 -16.93
N GLU A 134 -7.99 4.74 -18.17
CA GLU A 134 -6.58 4.69 -18.61
C GLU A 134 -5.90 6.06 -18.47
N ARG A 135 -6.52 7.10 -18.99
CA ARG A 135 -5.99 8.48 -18.90
C ARG A 135 -5.85 8.97 -17.47
N ASP A 136 -6.83 8.68 -16.63
CA ASP A 136 -6.78 9.01 -15.20
C ASP A 136 -5.62 8.30 -14.49
N ILE A 137 -5.39 7.03 -14.81
CA ILE A 137 -4.28 6.25 -14.24
C ILE A 137 -2.94 6.83 -14.68
N GLU A 138 -2.77 7.13 -15.98
CA GLU A 138 -1.54 7.76 -16.52
C GLU A 138 -1.27 9.12 -15.87
N SER A 139 -2.31 9.94 -15.75
CA SER A 139 -2.21 11.25 -15.12
C SER A 139 -1.78 11.15 -13.65
N ARG A 140 -2.36 10.21 -12.89
CA ARG A 140 -1.99 9.98 -11.49
C ARG A 140 -0.59 9.44 -11.34
N ASP A 141 -0.17 8.49 -12.19
CA ASP A 141 1.19 7.97 -12.17
C ASP A 141 2.20 9.08 -12.44
N TYR A 142 1.91 9.95 -13.41
CA TYR A 142 2.75 11.11 -13.68
C TYR A 142 2.85 12.03 -12.46
N GLN A 143 1.73 12.37 -11.84
CA GLN A 143 1.69 13.21 -10.63
C GLN A 143 2.46 12.55 -9.47
N ASP A 144 2.22 11.25 -9.20
CA ASP A 144 2.89 10.51 -8.14
C ASP A 144 4.42 10.48 -8.33
N MET A 145 4.90 10.34 -9.58
CA MET A 145 6.33 10.28 -9.90
C MET A 145 7.02 11.66 -9.90
N HIS A 146 6.25 12.75 -10.14
CA HIS A 146 6.82 14.10 -10.31
C HIS A 146 6.46 15.06 -9.18
N ARG A 147 5.85 14.59 -8.09
CA ARG A 147 5.58 15.43 -6.94
C ARG A 147 6.88 15.87 -6.28
N GLU A 148 6.90 17.08 -5.75
CA GLU A 148 8.09 17.69 -5.16
C GLU A 148 8.60 16.93 -3.93
N HIS A 149 7.68 16.43 -3.10
CA HIS A 149 8.01 15.71 -1.88
C HIS A 149 7.65 14.23 -1.99
N SER A 150 8.59 13.37 -1.60
CA SER A 150 8.42 11.90 -1.56
C SER A 150 7.84 11.33 -2.85
N PRO A 151 8.45 11.57 -4.04
CA PRO A 151 7.94 11.05 -5.30
C PRO A 151 7.87 9.52 -5.29
N LEU A 152 6.93 8.96 -6.06
CA LEU A 152 6.87 7.54 -6.27
C LEU A 152 8.12 7.07 -7.01
N MET A 153 8.99 6.37 -6.30
CA MET A 153 10.23 5.80 -6.82
C MET A 153 10.41 4.38 -6.29
N GLN A 154 11.02 3.53 -7.08
CA GLN A 154 11.50 2.24 -6.59
C GLN A 154 12.73 2.49 -5.69
N ALA A 155 12.71 1.99 -4.46
CA ALA A 155 13.92 1.98 -3.63
C ALA A 155 15.00 1.09 -4.26
N GLU A 156 16.28 1.44 -4.06
CA GLU A 156 17.40 0.71 -4.69
C GLU A 156 17.42 -0.78 -4.35
N ASP A 157 17.01 -1.12 -3.14
CA ASP A 157 16.95 -2.48 -2.60
C ASP A 157 15.55 -3.13 -2.73
N ALA A 158 14.60 -2.45 -3.38
CA ALA A 158 13.27 -2.98 -3.60
C ALA A 158 13.22 -3.96 -4.78
N VAL A 159 12.53 -5.07 -4.59
CA VAL A 159 12.25 -6.02 -5.66
C VAL A 159 11.10 -5.50 -6.51
N LEU A 160 11.33 -5.36 -7.81
CA LEU A 160 10.27 -5.06 -8.77
C LEU A 160 9.40 -6.30 -8.98
N LEU A 161 8.10 -6.16 -8.73
CA LEU A 161 7.11 -7.22 -8.95
C LEU A 161 6.03 -6.72 -9.93
N ASP A 162 6.13 -7.16 -11.18
CA ASP A 162 5.10 -6.90 -12.19
C ASP A 162 3.98 -7.95 -12.07
N SER A 163 2.80 -7.48 -11.72
CA SER A 163 1.61 -8.30 -11.51
C SER A 163 0.67 -8.33 -12.72
N SER A 164 1.12 -7.89 -13.90
CA SER A 164 0.24 -7.77 -15.09
C SER A 164 -0.42 -9.09 -15.45
N ASP A 165 0.33 -10.19 -15.42
CA ASP A 165 -0.10 -11.53 -15.80
C ASP A 165 -0.30 -12.47 -14.59
N MET A 166 -0.39 -11.92 -13.38
CA MET A 166 -0.49 -12.69 -12.14
C MET A 166 -1.87 -12.62 -11.52
N THR A 167 -2.31 -13.73 -10.96
CA THR A 167 -3.45 -13.78 -10.04
C THR A 167 -3.09 -13.18 -8.68
N LEU A 168 -4.10 -12.84 -7.88
CA LEU A 168 -3.89 -12.31 -6.53
C LEU A 168 -3.06 -13.25 -5.64
N ASP A 169 -3.32 -14.56 -5.70
CA ASP A 169 -2.60 -15.56 -4.91
C ASP A 169 -1.14 -15.72 -5.36
N GLU A 170 -0.87 -15.65 -6.66
CA GLU A 170 0.50 -15.67 -7.18
C GLU A 170 1.30 -14.47 -6.72
N VAL A 171 0.69 -13.27 -6.73
CA VAL A 171 1.35 -12.05 -6.22
C VAL A 171 1.65 -12.17 -4.72
N VAL A 172 0.69 -12.60 -3.91
CA VAL A 172 0.88 -12.79 -2.47
C VAL A 172 1.97 -13.84 -2.20
N ARG A 173 1.98 -14.93 -2.97
CA ARG A 173 3.03 -15.95 -2.85
C ARG A 173 4.42 -15.40 -3.22
N ALA A 174 4.52 -14.59 -4.27
CA ALA A 174 5.78 -13.94 -4.64
C ALA A 174 6.29 -13.02 -3.51
N ILE A 175 5.40 -12.25 -2.88
CA ILE A 175 5.75 -11.44 -1.70
C ILE A 175 6.29 -12.31 -0.56
N PHE A 176 5.69 -13.47 -0.30
CA PHE A 176 6.17 -14.38 0.74
C PHE A 176 7.54 -14.96 0.42
N VAL A 177 7.81 -15.29 -0.85
CA VAL A 177 9.14 -15.73 -1.29
C VAL A 177 10.16 -14.63 -1.02
N ILE A 178 9.89 -13.40 -1.46
CA ILE A 178 10.77 -12.25 -1.23
C ILE A 178 11.01 -12.04 0.28
N ALA A 179 9.94 -12.07 1.10
CA ALA A 179 10.06 -11.88 2.53
C ALA A 179 10.83 -13.02 3.22
N ALA A 180 10.64 -14.28 2.78
CA ALA A 180 11.36 -15.43 3.30
C ALA A 180 12.85 -15.35 2.98
N GLU A 181 13.23 -14.95 1.76
CA GLU A 181 14.63 -14.71 1.34
C GLU A 181 15.30 -13.61 2.19
N LYS A 182 14.52 -12.67 2.68
CA LYS A 182 14.95 -11.60 3.59
C LYS A 182 14.88 -11.97 5.07
N GLY A 183 14.60 -13.23 5.40
CA GLY A 183 14.64 -13.77 6.77
C GLY A 183 13.30 -13.75 7.53
N CYS A 184 12.17 -13.52 6.87
CA CYS A 184 10.86 -13.58 7.50
C CYS A 184 10.43 -15.03 7.81
N SER A 185 10.53 -15.46 9.07
CA SER A 185 10.15 -16.81 9.50
C SER A 185 8.66 -17.11 9.29
N ALA A 186 7.78 -16.11 9.46
CA ALA A 186 6.35 -16.25 9.20
C ALA A 186 6.07 -16.54 7.71
N ALA A 187 6.83 -15.91 6.79
CA ALA A 187 6.69 -16.16 5.36
C ALA A 187 7.18 -17.57 4.99
N VAL A 188 8.27 -18.05 5.59
CA VAL A 188 8.76 -19.43 5.40
C VAL A 188 7.67 -20.42 5.83
N SER A 189 7.06 -20.22 7.00
CA SER A 189 5.98 -21.08 7.50
C SER A 189 4.74 -21.04 6.58
N ALA A 190 4.35 -19.86 6.09
CA ALA A 190 3.21 -19.69 5.20
C ALA A 190 3.42 -20.34 3.82
N LEU A 191 4.65 -20.42 3.32
CA LEU A 191 5.01 -21.12 2.09
C LEU A 191 5.01 -22.65 2.25
N GLY A 192 5.33 -23.15 3.47
CA GLY A 192 5.36 -24.58 3.80
C GLY A 192 3.97 -25.21 3.95
N ASN A 193 2.97 -24.45 4.37
CA ASN A 193 1.59 -24.90 4.53
C ASN A 193 0.87 -24.92 3.17
N LYS A 194 1.20 -25.89 2.31
CA LYS A 194 0.40 -26.21 1.13
C LYS A 194 -0.85 -26.97 1.58
N GLY A 195 -1.99 -26.26 1.68
CA GLY A 195 -3.27 -26.91 1.52
C GLY A 195 -4.23 -26.99 2.70
N GLU A 196 -4.58 -25.85 3.32
CA GLU A 196 -5.78 -25.78 4.19
C GLU A 196 -6.64 -24.52 3.95
N ASP A 197 -6.74 -24.07 2.72
CA ASP A 197 -7.79 -23.12 2.32
C ASP A 197 -8.60 -23.75 1.15
N ARG A 198 -9.53 -24.64 1.51
CA ARG A 198 -10.69 -25.01 0.67
C ARG A 198 -11.95 -24.40 1.23
#